data_18b65a78c0274a67380a99c3f5f44ba9
#
_entry.id   18b65a78c0274a67380a99c3f5f44ba9
#
_cell.length_a   1.000
_cell.length_b   1.000
_cell.length_c   1.000
_cell.angle_alpha   90.00
_cell.angle_beta   90.00
_cell.angle_gamma   90.00
#
_symmetry.space_group_name_H-M   'P 1'
#
loop_
_entity.id
_entity.type
_entity.pdbx_description
1 polymer ?
#
loop_
_entity_poly.entity_id
_entity_poly.type
_entity_poly.pdbx_seq_one_letter_code
_entity_poly.pdbx_strand_id
1 'polypeptide(L)'
;MDLKENIISTRLPKHIAIIMDGNGRWAKQQGMLRAFGHKNGTKSVRQTVEACAELGVKNLTLYAFSTENWNRPKLEVETLMKLLVSSLKSEIKTLQDNNIKLAAIGSLNTLPKKVYKELHEVIEQTKDNNRMTLTLALSYGSREEIINTVKEISIKVKNNIISPDKIDESIINEHLYTQNLPDVDLLIRTSGEQRISNFLLWQIAYAELYFTSVLWPDFTKQHLYEAIIEYQKRERRFGKTSEQLN
;
A
#
# COMPACT_ATOMS: atom_id res chain seq x y z
N MET A 1 25.40 -9.93 -10.11
CA MET A 1 25.49 -9.51 -8.70
C MET A 1 24.09 -9.45 -8.13
N ASP A 2 23.86 -10.04 -6.98
CA ASP A 2 22.56 -9.92 -6.30
C ASP A 2 22.51 -8.53 -5.65
N LEU A 3 21.62 -7.66 -6.10
CA LEU A 3 21.45 -6.31 -5.55
C LEU A 3 21.09 -6.32 -4.06
N LYS A 4 20.58 -7.44 -3.54
CA LYS A 4 20.26 -7.61 -2.13
C LYS A 4 21.48 -7.36 -1.22
N GLU A 5 22.67 -7.76 -1.66
CA GLU A 5 23.92 -7.58 -0.89
C GLU A 5 24.33 -6.11 -0.74
N ASN A 6 23.84 -5.24 -1.62
CA ASN A 6 24.13 -3.81 -1.59
C ASN A 6 23.18 -3.03 -0.65
N ILE A 7 22.14 -3.69 -0.10
CA ILE A 7 21.16 -3.05 0.78
C ILE A 7 21.71 -2.97 2.21
N ILE A 8 21.76 -1.75 2.74
CA ILE A 8 22.20 -1.49 4.12
C ILE A 8 21.03 -1.76 5.06
N SER A 9 21.09 -2.85 5.82
CA SER A 9 20.00 -3.33 6.68
C SER A 9 19.57 -2.33 7.77
N THR A 10 20.48 -1.49 8.24
CA THR A 10 20.20 -0.45 9.25
C THR A 10 19.52 0.80 8.68
N ARG A 11 19.42 0.93 7.36
CA ARG A 11 18.81 2.07 6.66
C ARG A 11 17.60 1.70 5.80
N LEU A 12 16.90 0.64 6.20
CA LEU A 12 15.68 0.21 5.49
C LEU A 12 14.53 1.20 5.74
N PRO A 13 13.68 1.46 4.71
CA PRO A 13 12.40 2.11 4.94
C PRO A 13 11.53 1.24 5.87
N LYS A 14 10.94 1.85 6.89
CA LYS A 14 10.03 1.15 7.82
C LYS A 14 8.69 0.85 7.18
N HIS A 15 8.25 1.73 6.28
CA HIS A 15 7.00 1.62 5.55
C HIS A 15 7.21 1.91 4.06
N ILE A 16 6.92 0.93 3.23
CA ILE A 16 6.90 1.05 1.76
C ILE A 16 5.45 1.04 1.29
N ALA A 17 5.09 2.00 0.43
CA ALA A 17 3.80 2.03 -0.26
C ALA A 17 3.99 1.86 -1.76
N ILE A 18 3.13 1.08 -2.44
CA ILE A 18 3.29 0.79 -3.88
C ILE A 18 2.00 1.03 -4.63
N ILE A 19 2.08 1.85 -5.69
CA ILE A 19 1.05 2.01 -6.71
C ILE A 19 1.37 1.04 -7.85
N MET A 20 0.61 -0.05 -7.91
CA MET A 20 0.78 -1.18 -8.82
C MET A 20 0.17 -0.89 -10.20
N ASP A 21 0.80 0.03 -10.96
CA ASP A 21 0.28 0.46 -12.26
C ASP A 21 0.94 -0.31 -13.42
N GLY A 22 0.22 -0.37 -14.58
CA GLY A 22 0.72 -0.96 -15.81
C GLY A 22 0.11 -2.32 -16.20
N ASN A 23 -0.72 -2.96 -15.36
CA ASN A 23 -1.34 -4.27 -15.65
C ASN A 23 -2.07 -4.28 -17.00
N GLY A 24 -2.88 -3.25 -17.28
CA GLY A 24 -3.62 -3.17 -18.54
C GLY A 24 -2.74 -2.91 -19.76
N ARG A 25 -1.68 -2.10 -19.63
CA ARG A 25 -0.70 -1.83 -20.69
C ARG A 25 0.10 -3.09 -21.02
N TRP A 26 0.55 -3.79 -20.00
CA TRP A 26 1.24 -5.07 -20.15
C TRP A 26 0.40 -6.10 -20.90
N ALA A 27 -0.87 -6.28 -20.52
CA ALA A 27 -1.78 -7.19 -21.21
C ALA A 27 -1.96 -6.80 -22.69
N LYS A 28 -2.13 -5.50 -22.98
CA LYS A 28 -2.23 -4.99 -24.35
C LYS A 28 -0.99 -5.29 -25.19
N GLN A 29 0.21 -5.16 -24.63
CA GLN A 29 1.46 -5.51 -25.31
C GLN A 29 1.55 -7.00 -25.67
N GLN A 30 0.89 -7.86 -24.87
CA GLN A 30 0.79 -9.29 -25.11
C GLN A 30 -0.41 -9.69 -26.00
N GLY A 31 -1.18 -8.71 -26.53
CA GLY A 31 -2.41 -8.99 -27.29
C GLY A 31 -3.55 -9.57 -26.45
N MET A 32 -3.51 -9.41 -25.12
CA MET A 32 -4.43 -10.00 -24.16
C MET A 32 -5.39 -8.98 -23.54
N LEU A 33 -6.50 -9.48 -22.95
CA LEU A 33 -7.44 -8.66 -22.20
C LEU A 33 -6.81 -8.13 -20.90
N ARG A 34 -7.23 -6.95 -20.43
CA ARG A 34 -6.75 -6.29 -19.20
C ARG A 34 -6.75 -7.21 -17.97
N ALA A 35 -7.76 -8.07 -17.84
CA ALA A 35 -7.86 -9.04 -16.75
C ALA A 35 -6.67 -10.00 -16.67
N PHE A 36 -6.07 -10.34 -17.81
CA PHE A 36 -4.88 -11.20 -17.87
C PHE A 36 -3.67 -10.51 -17.24
N GLY A 37 -3.50 -9.19 -17.45
CA GLY A 37 -2.44 -8.41 -16.80
C GLY A 37 -2.58 -8.40 -15.28
N HIS A 38 -3.80 -8.19 -14.77
CA HIS A 38 -4.05 -8.23 -13.32
C HIS A 38 -3.76 -9.62 -12.72
N LYS A 39 -4.13 -10.70 -13.42
CA LYS A 39 -3.80 -12.06 -12.99
C LYS A 39 -2.28 -12.29 -12.94
N ASN A 40 -1.52 -11.82 -13.91
CA ASN A 40 -0.06 -11.93 -13.89
C ASN A 40 0.58 -11.04 -12.82
N GLY A 41 0.02 -9.86 -12.55
CA GLY A 41 0.46 -8.97 -11.50
C GLY A 41 0.42 -9.58 -10.09
N THR A 42 -0.35 -10.65 -9.85
CA THR A 42 -0.33 -11.34 -8.54
C THR A 42 1.01 -12.00 -8.22
N LYS A 43 1.74 -12.44 -9.26
CA LYS A 43 3.11 -12.97 -9.08
C LYS A 43 4.06 -11.90 -8.55
N SER A 44 3.97 -10.67 -9.09
CA SER A 44 4.77 -9.53 -8.63
C SER A 44 4.39 -9.11 -7.21
N VAL A 45 3.09 -9.19 -6.83
CA VAL A 45 2.67 -8.99 -5.44
C VAL A 45 3.39 -9.97 -4.52
N ARG A 46 3.33 -11.28 -4.80
CA ARG A 46 3.99 -12.31 -3.98
C ARG A 46 5.48 -12.05 -3.84
N GLN A 47 6.19 -11.84 -4.96
CA GLN A 47 7.63 -11.57 -4.95
C GLN A 47 7.99 -10.33 -4.12
N THR A 48 7.19 -9.27 -4.22
CA THR A 48 7.39 -8.02 -3.47
C THR A 48 7.18 -8.23 -1.98
N VAL A 49 6.09 -8.92 -1.60
CA VAL A 49 5.75 -9.25 -0.21
C VAL A 49 6.85 -10.09 0.44
N GLU A 50 7.27 -11.17 -0.23
CA GLU A 50 8.35 -12.03 0.23
C GLU A 50 9.66 -11.25 0.39
N ALA A 51 10.04 -10.45 -0.63
CA ALA A 51 11.28 -9.67 -0.59
C ALA A 51 11.28 -8.63 0.55
N CYS A 52 10.16 -7.91 0.76
CA CYS A 52 10.02 -6.98 1.89
C CYS A 52 10.17 -7.71 3.24
N ALA A 53 9.51 -8.87 3.40
CA ALA A 53 9.61 -9.67 4.62
C ALA A 53 11.04 -10.21 4.83
N GLU A 54 11.70 -10.71 3.78
CA GLU A 54 13.09 -11.19 3.83
C GLU A 54 14.09 -10.11 4.21
N LEU A 55 13.90 -8.86 3.74
CA LEU A 55 14.73 -7.71 4.08
C LEU A 55 14.51 -7.20 5.51
N GLY A 56 13.32 -7.45 6.09
CA GLY A 56 12.95 -6.95 7.41
C GLY A 56 12.17 -5.63 7.40
N VAL A 57 11.61 -5.23 6.24
CA VAL A 57 10.64 -4.14 6.14
C VAL A 57 9.44 -4.43 7.05
N LYS A 58 8.96 -3.43 7.78
CA LYS A 58 7.92 -3.65 8.81
C LYS A 58 6.51 -3.47 8.27
N ASN A 59 6.33 -2.55 7.32
CA ASN A 59 5.01 -2.24 6.77
C ASN A 59 5.10 -2.13 5.24
N LEU A 60 4.20 -2.80 4.55
CA LEU A 60 4.02 -2.72 3.10
C LEU A 60 2.56 -2.41 2.79
N THR A 61 2.28 -1.28 2.15
CA THR A 61 0.93 -0.92 1.72
C THR A 61 0.82 -0.99 0.19
N LEU A 62 -0.13 -1.78 -0.30
CA LEU A 62 -0.37 -1.96 -1.74
C LEU A 62 -1.68 -1.28 -2.14
N TYR A 63 -1.64 -0.41 -3.17
CA TYR A 63 -2.84 0.21 -3.75
C TYR A 63 -3.56 -0.78 -4.66
N ALA A 64 -4.40 -1.62 -4.06
CA ALA A 64 -5.05 -2.72 -4.76
C ALA A 64 -6.32 -2.31 -5.51
N PHE A 65 -7.12 -1.38 -4.97
CA PHE A 65 -8.33 -0.88 -5.61
C PHE A 65 -8.69 0.52 -5.11
N SER A 66 -8.71 1.51 -6.01
CA SER A 66 -9.05 2.90 -5.65
C SER A 66 -10.55 3.16 -5.73
N THR A 67 -11.02 4.23 -5.08
CA THR A 67 -12.41 4.72 -5.20
C THR A 67 -12.77 5.03 -6.65
N GLU A 68 -11.84 5.58 -7.43
CA GLU A 68 -12.05 5.89 -8.84
C GLU A 68 -12.21 4.64 -9.73
N ASN A 69 -11.71 3.48 -9.27
CA ASN A 69 -11.83 2.23 -10.03
C ASN A 69 -13.26 1.71 -10.12
N TRP A 70 -14.18 2.15 -9.23
CA TRP A 70 -15.61 1.84 -9.35
C TRP A 70 -16.23 2.39 -10.64
N ASN A 71 -15.65 3.44 -11.24
CA ASN A 71 -16.10 4.01 -12.53
C ASN A 71 -15.66 3.19 -13.76
N ARG A 72 -14.91 2.11 -13.57
CA ARG A 72 -14.51 1.21 -14.66
C ARG A 72 -15.71 0.37 -15.15
N PRO A 73 -15.62 -0.22 -16.36
CA PRO A 73 -16.65 -1.13 -16.84
C PRO A 73 -16.97 -2.23 -15.79
N LYS A 74 -18.26 -2.46 -15.56
CA LYS A 74 -18.75 -3.38 -14.52
C LYS A 74 -18.08 -4.77 -14.57
N LEU A 75 -17.89 -5.32 -15.76
CA LEU A 75 -17.24 -6.63 -15.98
C LEU A 75 -15.77 -6.61 -15.49
N GLU A 76 -15.05 -5.50 -15.68
CA GLU A 76 -13.66 -5.35 -15.18
C GLU A 76 -13.66 -5.33 -13.66
N VAL A 77 -14.54 -4.54 -13.03
CA VAL A 77 -14.68 -4.47 -11.57
C VAL A 77 -15.02 -5.84 -10.97
N GLU A 78 -16.00 -6.55 -11.51
CA GLU A 78 -16.37 -7.89 -11.06
C GLU A 78 -15.18 -8.87 -11.17
N THR A 79 -14.42 -8.79 -12.26
CA THR A 79 -13.24 -9.63 -12.46
C THR A 79 -12.14 -9.33 -11.43
N LEU A 80 -11.89 -8.04 -11.13
CA LEU A 80 -10.94 -7.62 -10.10
C LEU A 80 -11.36 -8.12 -8.71
N MET A 81 -12.65 -8.03 -8.37
CA MET A 81 -13.17 -8.54 -7.09
C MET A 81 -13.04 -10.07 -6.97
N LYS A 82 -13.31 -10.81 -8.06
CA LYS A 82 -13.09 -12.27 -8.09
C LYS A 82 -11.61 -12.62 -7.93
N LEU A 83 -10.72 -11.87 -8.60
CA LEU A 83 -9.28 -12.06 -8.50
C LEU A 83 -8.79 -11.79 -7.06
N LEU A 84 -9.26 -10.72 -6.42
CA LEU A 84 -8.93 -10.41 -5.04
C LEU A 84 -9.29 -11.56 -4.10
N VAL A 85 -10.52 -12.09 -4.19
CA VAL A 85 -10.96 -13.24 -3.37
C VAL A 85 -10.08 -14.47 -3.61
N SER A 86 -9.78 -14.78 -4.88
CA SER A 86 -8.94 -15.95 -5.19
C SER A 86 -7.51 -15.78 -4.68
N SER A 87 -6.95 -14.57 -4.77
CA SER A 87 -5.61 -14.26 -4.26
C SER A 87 -5.56 -14.34 -2.73
N LEU A 88 -6.53 -13.76 -2.03
CA LEU A 88 -6.62 -13.85 -0.57
C LEU A 88 -6.55 -15.31 -0.11
N LYS A 89 -7.36 -16.20 -0.71
CA LYS A 89 -7.37 -17.63 -0.37
C LYS A 89 -6.05 -18.34 -0.66
N SER A 90 -5.45 -18.05 -1.82
CA SER A 90 -4.22 -18.73 -2.24
C SER A 90 -2.99 -18.28 -1.45
N GLU A 91 -3.00 -17.06 -0.88
CA GLU A 91 -1.85 -16.48 -0.20
C GLU A 91 -1.85 -16.69 1.34
N ILE A 92 -2.94 -17.24 1.93
CA ILE A 92 -3.01 -17.48 3.38
C ILE A 92 -1.77 -18.25 3.87
N LYS A 93 -1.42 -19.36 3.19
CA LYS A 93 -0.26 -20.16 3.56
C LYS A 93 1.03 -19.35 3.47
N THR A 94 1.22 -18.58 2.41
CA THR A 94 2.40 -17.71 2.24
C THR A 94 2.50 -16.68 3.36
N LEU A 95 1.38 -16.07 3.76
CA LEU A 95 1.33 -15.10 4.85
C LEU A 95 1.69 -15.74 6.20
N GLN A 96 1.12 -16.92 6.47
CA GLN A 96 1.41 -17.66 7.71
C GLN A 96 2.88 -18.12 7.77
N ASP A 97 3.37 -18.79 6.73
CA ASP A 97 4.74 -19.31 6.67
C ASP A 97 5.80 -18.19 6.81
N ASN A 98 5.48 -16.97 6.39
CA ASN A 98 6.35 -15.80 6.49
C ASN A 98 6.06 -14.91 7.71
N ASN A 99 5.12 -15.29 8.57
CA ASN A 99 4.71 -14.53 9.75
C ASN A 99 4.27 -13.08 9.39
N ILE A 100 3.45 -12.95 8.33
CA ILE A 100 2.94 -11.67 7.80
C ILE A 100 1.50 -11.48 8.24
N LYS A 101 1.22 -10.35 8.90
CA LYS A 101 -0.12 -9.91 9.26
C LYS A 101 -0.76 -9.22 8.06
N LEU A 102 -1.98 -9.62 7.69
CA LEU A 102 -2.79 -8.89 6.73
C LEU A 102 -3.61 -7.81 7.44
N ALA A 103 -3.65 -6.63 6.84
CA ALA A 103 -4.53 -5.52 7.19
C ALA A 103 -5.19 -4.94 5.93
N ALA A 104 -6.23 -4.14 6.10
CA ALA A 104 -6.84 -3.43 4.99
C ALA A 104 -7.29 -2.04 5.42
N ILE A 105 -7.22 -1.08 4.49
CA ILE A 105 -7.67 0.31 4.66
C ILE A 105 -8.59 0.72 3.51
N GLY A 106 -9.46 1.70 3.76
CA GLY A 106 -10.41 2.25 2.80
C GLY A 106 -11.87 1.98 3.20
N SER A 107 -12.79 2.29 2.30
CA SER A 107 -14.24 2.13 2.51
C SER A 107 -14.66 0.67 2.31
N LEU A 108 -14.20 -0.21 3.22
CA LEU A 108 -14.36 -1.66 3.11
C LEU A 108 -15.83 -2.12 3.08
N ASN A 109 -16.76 -1.34 3.66
CA ASN A 109 -18.19 -1.58 3.64
C ASN A 109 -18.81 -1.46 2.24
N THR A 110 -18.11 -0.82 1.29
CA THR A 110 -18.55 -0.72 -0.12
C THR A 110 -18.21 -1.95 -0.95
N LEU A 111 -17.35 -2.83 -0.42
CA LEU A 111 -16.97 -4.06 -1.10
C LEU A 111 -18.15 -5.04 -1.16
N PRO A 112 -18.24 -5.87 -2.21
CA PRO A 112 -19.23 -6.96 -2.25
C PRO A 112 -19.14 -7.83 -0.99
N LYS A 113 -20.27 -8.23 -0.42
CA LYS A 113 -20.34 -9.00 0.84
C LYS A 113 -19.38 -10.20 0.89
N LYS A 114 -19.24 -10.92 -0.24
CA LYS A 114 -18.33 -12.07 -0.34
C LYS A 114 -16.87 -11.65 -0.20
N VAL A 115 -16.47 -10.54 -0.84
CA VAL A 115 -15.08 -10.01 -0.78
C VAL A 115 -14.78 -9.57 0.65
N TYR A 116 -15.70 -8.81 1.26
CA TYR A 116 -15.59 -8.34 2.63
C TYR A 116 -15.40 -9.50 3.62
N LYS A 117 -16.24 -10.54 3.50
CA LYS A 117 -16.17 -11.74 4.35
C LYS A 117 -14.81 -12.44 4.22
N GLU A 118 -14.38 -12.75 3.00
CA GLU A 118 -13.09 -13.41 2.76
C GLU A 118 -11.91 -12.59 3.27
N LEU A 119 -11.94 -11.27 3.07
CA LEU A 119 -10.90 -10.37 3.56
C LEU A 119 -10.80 -10.43 5.09
N HIS A 120 -11.94 -10.35 5.80
CA HIS A 120 -11.98 -10.46 7.25
C HIS A 120 -11.51 -11.80 7.76
N GLU A 121 -11.88 -12.90 7.09
CA GLU A 121 -11.41 -14.25 7.46
C GLU A 121 -9.88 -14.35 7.40
N VAL A 122 -9.24 -13.79 6.36
CA VAL A 122 -7.77 -13.82 6.24
C VAL A 122 -7.10 -12.88 7.25
N ILE A 123 -7.67 -11.70 7.50
CA ILE A 123 -7.20 -10.77 8.53
C ILE A 123 -7.20 -11.47 9.91
N GLU A 124 -8.30 -12.12 10.29
CA GLU A 124 -8.40 -12.84 11.56
C GLU A 124 -7.41 -14.01 11.65
N GLN A 125 -7.22 -14.77 10.56
CA GLN A 125 -6.28 -15.88 10.55
C GLN A 125 -4.82 -15.44 10.69
N THR A 126 -4.48 -14.22 10.29
CA THR A 126 -3.10 -13.70 10.30
C THR A 126 -2.84 -12.66 11.39
N LYS A 127 -3.83 -12.38 12.26
CA LYS A 127 -3.78 -11.27 13.24
C LYS A 127 -2.60 -11.35 14.24
N ASP A 128 -2.18 -12.56 14.56
CA ASP A 128 -1.10 -12.81 15.54
C ASP A 128 0.29 -12.79 14.89
N ASN A 129 0.38 -12.70 13.56
CA ASN A 129 1.63 -12.57 12.84
C ASN A 129 2.26 -11.19 13.11
N ASN A 130 3.60 -11.14 13.22
CA ASN A 130 4.27 -9.94 13.72
C ASN A 130 5.59 -9.57 12.99
N ARG A 131 6.00 -10.32 11.97
CA ARG A 131 7.22 -10.00 11.21
C ARG A 131 7.06 -8.76 10.35
N MET A 132 5.95 -8.67 9.61
CA MET A 132 5.59 -7.58 8.72
C MET A 132 4.07 -7.43 8.66
N THR A 133 3.58 -6.20 8.52
CA THR A 133 2.18 -5.93 8.19
C THR A 133 2.05 -5.63 6.68
N LEU A 134 1.26 -6.46 5.98
CA LEU A 134 0.81 -6.19 4.61
C LEU A 134 -0.55 -5.52 4.66
N THR A 135 -0.64 -4.27 4.21
CA THR A 135 -1.90 -3.52 4.15
C THR A 135 -2.39 -3.41 2.71
N LEU A 136 -3.62 -3.82 2.46
CA LEU A 136 -4.29 -3.63 1.18
C LEU A 136 -5.18 -2.39 1.22
N ALA A 137 -4.88 -1.39 0.39
CA ALA A 137 -5.77 -0.24 0.19
C ALA A 137 -6.86 -0.65 -0.82
N LEU A 138 -8.10 -0.80 -0.33
CA LEU A 138 -9.25 -1.32 -1.05
C LEU A 138 -10.41 -0.32 -0.98
N SER A 139 -10.99 0.02 -2.14
CA SER A 139 -11.96 1.12 -2.23
C SER A 139 -11.44 2.35 -1.49
N TYR A 140 -10.16 2.65 -1.72
CA TYR A 140 -9.42 3.68 -1.02
C TYR A 140 -9.21 4.91 -1.88
N GLY A 141 -9.34 6.07 -1.27
CA GLY A 141 -8.95 7.36 -1.82
C GLY A 141 -8.63 8.31 -0.67
N SER A 142 -7.48 8.97 -0.71
CA SER A 142 -7.03 9.79 0.41
C SER A 142 -7.94 10.99 0.70
N ARG A 143 -8.54 11.59 -0.33
CA ARG A 143 -9.51 12.67 -0.14
C ARG A 143 -10.74 12.20 0.63
N GLU A 144 -11.23 10.98 0.34
CA GLU A 144 -12.35 10.38 1.06
C GLU A 144 -11.96 10.06 2.51
N GLU A 145 -10.78 9.49 2.72
CA GLU A 145 -10.24 9.23 4.05
C GLU A 145 -10.22 10.51 4.90
N ILE A 146 -9.65 11.61 4.37
CA ILE A 146 -9.58 12.90 5.06
C ILE A 146 -10.98 13.43 5.37
N ILE A 147 -11.92 13.35 4.42
CA ILE A 147 -13.31 13.78 4.64
C ILE A 147 -13.95 12.96 5.77
N ASN A 148 -13.75 11.65 5.82
CA ASN A 148 -14.29 10.80 6.86
C ASN A 148 -13.64 11.11 8.22
N THR A 149 -12.33 11.31 8.27
CA THR A 149 -11.61 11.76 9.46
C THR A 149 -12.18 13.07 10.01
N VAL A 150 -12.39 14.07 9.15
CA VAL A 150 -13.00 15.36 9.56
C VAL A 150 -14.41 15.17 10.12
N LYS A 151 -15.23 14.31 9.49
CA LYS A 151 -16.59 14.01 10.00
C LYS A 151 -16.56 13.35 11.37
N GLU A 152 -15.68 12.36 11.59
CA GLU A 152 -15.55 11.67 12.87
C GLU A 152 -15.10 12.61 13.98
N ILE A 153 -14.07 13.44 13.71
CA ILE A 153 -13.59 14.45 14.67
C ILE A 153 -14.72 15.46 14.97
N SER A 154 -15.45 15.94 13.94
CA SER A 154 -16.56 16.88 14.12
C SER A 154 -17.67 16.31 15.01
N ILE A 155 -18.00 15.03 14.89
CA ILE A 155 -18.95 14.34 15.75
C ILE A 155 -18.43 14.30 17.20
N LYS A 156 -17.14 13.99 17.41
CA LYS A 156 -16.52 13.98 18.75
C LYS A 156 -16.49 15.37 19.38
N VAL A 157 -16.24 16.42 18.58
CA VAL A 157 -16.32 17.82 19.02
C VAL A 157 -17.75 18.17 19.45
N LYS A 158 -18.75 17.86 18.61
CA LYS A 158 -20.17 18.10 18.92
C LYS A 158 -20.59 17.42 20.22
N ASN A 159 -20.05 16.25 20.53
CA ASN A 159 -20.33 15.47 21.73
C ASN A 159 -19.45 15.85 22.94
N ASN A 160 -18.67 16.94 22.85
CA ASN A 160 -17.72 17.40 23.88
C ASN A 160 -16.66 16.35 24.30
N ILE A 161 -16.31 15.41 23.39
CA ILE A 161 -15.27 14.40 23.62
C ILE A 161 -13.88 15.01 23.30
N ILE A 162 -13.81 15.85 22.25
CA ILE A 162 -12.59 16.56 21.81
C ILE A 162 -12.91 18.05 21.81
N SER A 163 -12.03 18.89 22.41
CA SER A 163 -12.11 20.34 22.24
C SER A 163 -11.48 20.76 20.91
N PRO A 164 -12.08 21.72 20.16
CA PRO A 164 -11.48 22.23 18.92
C PRO A 164 -10.02 22.65 19.06
N ASP A 165 -9.64 23.26 20.19
CA ASP A 165 -8.29 23.74 20.48
C ASP A 165 -7.26 22.59 20.67
N LYS A 166 -7.72 21.35 20.78
CA LYS A 166 -6.89 20.15 20.94
C LYS A 166 -6.73 19.38 19.65
N ILE A 167 -7.35 19.84 18.55
CA ILE A 167 -7.18 19.19 17.26
C ILE A 167 -5.79 19.54 16.72
N ASP A 168 -4.92 18.54 16.69
CA ASP A 168 -3.57 18.58 16.18
C ASP A 168 -3.32 17.40 15.21
N GLU A 169 -2.07 17.27 14.77
CA GLU A 169 -1.67 16.19 13.87
C GLU A 169 -1.88 14.79 14.47
N SER A 170 -1.68 14.64 15.80
CA SER A 170 -1.91 13.37 16.49
C SER A 170 -3.37 12.95 16.43
N ILE A 171 -4.29 13.88 16.72
CA ILE A 171 -5.72 13.65 16.64
C ILE A 171 -6.14 13.24 15.21
N ILE A 172 -5.58 13.89 14.18
CA ILE A 172 -5.87 13.50 12.80
C ILE A 172 -5.37 12.09 12.52
N ASN A 173 -4.12 11.79 12.89
CA ASN A 173 -3.51 10.47 12.70
C ASN A 173 -4.31 9.34 13.36
N GLU A 174 -4.86 9.57 14.56
CA GLU A 174 -5.71 8.62 15.30
C GLU A 174 -7.05 8.32 14.60
N HIS A 175 -7.49 9.17 13.66
CA HIS A 175 -8.75 9.01 12.95
C HIS A 175 -8.57 8.63 11.47
N LEU A 176 -7.35 8.61 10.95
CA LEU A 176 -7.08 8.09 9.61
C LEU A 176 -7.22 6.56 9.58
N TYR A 177 -7.52 6.01 8.42
CA TYR A 177 -7.55 4.56 8.23
C TYR A 177 -6.19 3.90 8.55
N THR A 178 -5.12 4.68 8.52
CA THR A 178 -3.74 4.28 8.78
C THR A 178 -3.28 4.50 10.23
N GLN A 179 -4.18 4.73 11.18
CA GLN A 179 -3.88 5.03 12.60
C GLN A 179 -2.90 4.06 13.28
N ASN A 180 -2.80 2.82 12.79
CA ASN A 180 -1.91 1.79 13.32
C ASN A 180 -0.64 1.59 12.47
N LEU A 181 -0.38 2.47 11.51
CA LEU A 181 0.77 2.41 10.61
C LEU A 181 1.63 3.66 10.81
N PRO A 182 2.95 3.56 10.69
CA PRO A 182 3.80 4.74 10.59
C PRO A 182 3.59 5.42 9.25
N ASP A 183 4.04 6.67 9.13
CA ASP A 183 4.12 7.36 7.85
C ASP A 183 4.94 6.57 6.83
N VAL A 184 4.66 6.83 5.55
CA VAL A 184 5.36 6.17 4.46
C VAL A 184 6.76 6.75 4.30
N ASP A 185 7.77 5.90 4.29
CA ASP A 185 9.15 6.31 4.01
C ASP A 185 9.46 6.32 2.51
N LEU A 186 8.94 5.33 1.77
CA LEU A 186 9.19 5.15 0.35
C LEU A 186 7.88 4.82 -0.39
N LEU A 187 7.50 5.70 -1.32
CA LEU A 187 6.41 5.44 -2.26
C LEU A 187 6.99 5.03 -3.62
N ILE A 188 6.61 3.85 -4.10
CA ILE A 188 7.00 3.33 -5.41
C ILE A 188 5.79 3.39 -6.34
N ARG A 189 5.98 3.90 -7.57
CA ARG A 189 4.98 3.76 -8.63
C ARG A 189 5.61 3.18 -9.89
N THR A 190 4.98 2.13 -10.42
CA THR A 190 5.36 1.47 -11.66
C THR A 190 4.72 2.13 -12.88
N SER A 191 5.19 1.77 -14.07
CA SER A 191 4.62 2.13 -15.40
C SER A 191 4.94 3.53 -15.95
N GLY A 192 5.92 4.25 -15.38
CA GLY A 192 6.40 5.53 -15.90
C GLY A 192 5.51 6.74 -15.58
N GLU A 193 4.41 6.54 -14.85
CA GLU A 193 3.51 7.64 -14.45
C GLU A 193 4.04 8.35 -13.20
N GLN A 194 4.14 9.68 -13.25
CA GLN A 194 4.71 10.52 -12.19
C GLN A 194 3.62 11.29 -11.43
N ARG A 195 2.69 10.58 -10.82
CA ARG A 195 1.61 11.11 -9.98
C ARG A 195 1.24 10.10 -8.90
N ILE A 196 0.67 10.56 -7.80
CA ILE A 196 0.30 9.72 -6.64
C ILE A 196 -1.15 9.24 -6.67
N SER A 197 -1.98 9.74 -7.60
CA SER A 197 -3.34 9.29 -7.87
C SER A 197 -4.22 9.14 -6.62
N ASN A 198 -4.27 10.19 -5.78
CA ASN A 198 -5.08 10.21 -4.57
C ASN A 198 -4.73 9.11 -3.55
N PHE A 199 -3.46 8.67 -3.52
CA PHE A 199 -2.97 7.62 -2.62
C PHE A 199 -2.18 8.23 -1.47
N LEU A 200 -2.63 7.99 -0.22
CA LEU A 200 -1.94 8.29 1.04
C LEU A 200 -1.42 9.75 1.16
N LEU A 201 -2.23 10.76 0.72
CA LEU A 201 -1.81 12.17 0.68
C LEU A 201 -1.21 12.67 1.99
N TRP A 202 -1.82 12.33 3.11
CA TRP A 202 -1.37 12.74 4.44
C TRP A 202 -0.08 12.02 4.84
N GLN A 203 -0.07 10.70 4.65
CA GLN A 203 0.99 9.80 5.13
C GLN A 203 2.28 9.87 4.31
N ILE A 204 2.25 10.46 3.10
CA ILE A 204 3.42 10.61 2.22
C ILE A 204 4.04 12.01 2.26
N ALA A 205 3.63 12.87 3.20
CA ALA A 205 4.09 14.25 3.25
C ALA A 205 5.62 14.39 3.22
N TYR A 206 6.34 13.43 3.80
CA TYR A 206 7.81 13.37 3.81
C TYR A 206 8.37 12.07 3.20
N ALA A 207 7.56 11.37 2.40
CA ALA A 207 8.01 10.14 1.74
C ALA A 207 8.97 10.44 0.59
N GLU A 208 9.97 9.58 0.41
CA GLU A 208 10.74 9.54 -0.83
C GLU A 208 9.92 8.91 -1.94
N LEU A 209 9.92 9.53 -3.13
CA LEU A 209 9.16 9.05 -4.28
C LEU A 209 10.10 8.36 -5.28
N TYR A 210 9.74 7.15 -5.69
CA TYR A 210 10.45 6.40 -6.71
C TYR A 210 9.50 6.02 -7.85
N PHE A 211 9.78 6.50 -9.05
CA PHE A 211 9.01 6.22 -10.26
C PHE A 211 9.84 5.35 -11.21
N THR A 212 9.26 4.23 -11.67
CA THR A 212 9.91 3.35 -12.65
C THR A 212 9.02 3.12 -13.87
N SER A 213 9.63 2.98 -15.04
CA SER A 213 8.94 2.65 -16.29
C SER A 213 8.49 1.20 -16.39
N VAL A 214 8.98 0.33 -15.50
CA VAL A 214 8.61 -1.09 -15.46
C VAL A 214 7.11 -1.23 -15.21
N LEU A 215 6.43 -2.06 -16.01
CA LEU A 215 5.02 -2.38 -15.80
C LEU A 215 4.87 -3.37 -14.63
N TRP A 216 3.79 -3.25 -13.84
CA TRP A 216 3.64 -4.04 -12.62
C TRP A 216 3.83 -5.55 -12.79
N PRO A 217 3.30 -6.25 -13.83
CA PRO A 217 3.53 -7.69 -14.00
C PRO A 217 5.01 -8.08 -14.19
N ASP A 218 5.85 -7.15 -14.63
CA ASP A 218 7.29 -7.35 -14.82
C ASP A 218 8.14 -6.85 -13.64
N PHE A 219 7.49 -6.27 -12.61
CA PHE A 219 8.17 -5.79 -11.41
C PHE A 219 8.61 -6.97 -10.54
N THR A 220 9.91 -7.14 -10.40
CA THR A 220 10.57 -8.24 -9.69
C THR A 220 11.19 -7.79 -8.37
N LYS A 221 11.72 -8.74 -7.59
CA LYS A 221 12.53 -8.45 -6.39
C LYS A 221 13.70 -7.50 -6.69
N GLN A 222 14.34 -7.62 -7.85
CA GLN A 222 15.47 -6.75 -8.24
C GLN A 222 15.05 -5.29 -8.37
N HIS A 223 13.90 -5.01 -8.98
CA HIS A 223 13.37 -3.64 -9.08
C HIS A 223 13.01 -3.05 -7.71
N LEU A 224 12.52 -3.87 -6.78
CA LEU A 224 12.33 -3.43 -5.39
C LEU A 224 13.67 -3.09 -4.72
N TYR A 225 14.70 -3.90 -4.93
CA TYR A 225 16.03 -3.64 -4.37
C TYR A 225 16.63 -2.36 -4.94
N GLU A 226 16.49 -2.11 -6.24
CA GLU A 226 16.88 -0.84 -6.87
C GLU A 226 16.20 0.36 -6.21
N ALA A 227 14.88 0.29 -5.99
CA ALA A 227 14.13 1.36 -5.34
C ALA A 227 14.62 1.61 -3.89
N ILE A 228 14.92 0.56 -3.13
CA ILE A 228 15.45 0.67 -1.76
C ILE A 228 16.87 1.24 -1.78
N ILE A 229 17.74 0.82 -2.69
CA ILE A 229 19.09 1.35 -2.83
C ILE A 229 19.04 2.84 -3.18
N GLU A 230 18.15 3.26 -4.08
CA GLU A 230 17.96 4.68 -4.41
C GLU A 230 17.45 5.48 -3.21
N TYR A 231 16.49 4.93 -2.43
CA TYR A 231 16.06 5.54 -1.17
C TYR A 231 17.23 5.73 -0.20
N GLN A 232 18.11 4.75 -0.06
CA GLN A 232 19.25 4.78 0.86
C GLN A 232 20.33 5.81 0.50
N LYS A 233 20.38 6.24 -0.75
CA LYS A 233 21.30 7.31 -1.21
C LYS A 233 20.81 8.71 -0.84
N ARG A 234 19.52 8.87 -0.50
CA ARG A 234 18.91 10.16 -0.23
C ARG A 234 19.09 10.57 1.22
N GLU A 235 19.27 11.87 1.43
CA GLU A 235 19.30 12.49 2.76
C GLU A 235 17.90 12.96 3.13
N ARG A 236 17.30 12.39 4.17
CA ARG A 236 15.97 12.76 4.66
C ARG A 236 16.09 13.86 5.72
N ARG A 237 15.76 15.08 5.36
CA ARG A 237 16.01 16.28 6.19
C ARG A 237 14.85 16.68 7.08
N PHE A 238 13.61 16.34 6.76
CA PHE A 238 12.41 16.71 7.53
C PHE A 238 12.35 18.21 7.87
N GLY A 239 12.69 19.07 6.88
CA GLY A 239 12.73 20.52 7.03
C GLY A 239 13.98 21.09 7.69
N LYS A 240 14.95 20.24 8.09
CA LYS A 240 16.26 20.68 8.64
C LYS A 240 17.29 20.90 7.53
N THR A 241 18.38 21.58 7.86
CA THR A 241 19.57 21.63 7.00
C THR A 241 20.44 20.39 7.20
N SER A 242 21.37 20.10 6.26
CA SER A 242 22.29 18.93 6.37
C SER A 242 23.14 19.02 7.63
N GLU A 243 23.55 20.25 8.05
CA GLU A 243 24.37 20.50 9.24
C GLU A 243 23.61 20.22 10.55
N GLN A 244 22.28 20.21 10.52
CA GLN A 244 21.42 19.93 11.69
C GLN A 244 21.09 18.43 11.87
N LEU A 245 21.58 17.59 10.98
CA LEU A 245 21.37 16.14 11.04
C LEU A 245 22.52 15.39 11.71
N ASN A 246 23.64 16.08 12.02
CA ASN A 246 24.83 15.54 12.68
C ASN A 246 24.77 15.69 14.19
#